data_8fbc469fbec72124c6e979f4418e76e4
#
_entry.id   8fbc469fbec72124c6e979f4418e76e4
#
_cell.length_a   1.000
_cell.length_b   1.000
_cell.length_c   1.000
_cell.angle_alpha   90.00
_cell.angle_beta   90.00
_cell.angle_gamma   90.00
#
_symmetry.space_group_name_H-M   'P 1'
#
loop_
_entity.id
_entity.type
_entity.pdbx_description
1 polymer ?
#
loop_
_entity_poly.entity_id
_entity_poly.type
_entity_poly.pdbx_seq_one_letter_code
_entity_poly.pdbx_strand_id
1 'polypeptide(L)'
;PRFGEEGTHYHTYGLLTPYFKGLAEGRLMATRCVNPACPIAKGRGDLWLPPRADCPDCHQPMVWEEVRNPSGYIYAYTYVERGGTGLEIECPYYQIDVKMEGVWTIVKSYLVDRKPIKIGDRVRARFRTGADATYTCLDLYWELTQ
;
A
#
# COMPACT_ATOMS: atom_id res chain seq x y z
N PRO A 1 15.06 -27.32 6.19
CA PRO A 1 15.26 -25.93 6.59
C PRO A 1 14.66 -25.73 7.96
N ARG A 2 15.46 -25.25 8.91
CA ARG A 2 14.97 -24.85 10.24
C ARG A 2 14.25 -23.53 10.06
N PHE A 3 12.95 -23.55 10.19
CA PHE A 3 12.16 -22.35 10.39
C PHE A 3 12.44 -21.90 11.84
N GLY A 4 13.18 -20.82 12.02
CA GLY A 4 13.50 -20.29 13.34
C GLY A 4 14.89 -19.71 13.51
N GLU A 5 15.76 -19.80 12.52
CA GLU A 5 16.94 -18.95 12.48
C GLU A 5 16.54 -17.61 11.88
N GLU A 6 16.88 -16.51 12.55
CA GLU A 6 16.69 -15.15 12.06
C GLU A 6 17.43 -14.97 10.74
N GLY A 7 16.75 -15.27 9.64
CA GLY A 7 17.25 -15.08 8.30
C GLY A 7 16.53 -13.92 7.64
N THR A 8 17.28 -12.93 7.17
CA THR A 8 16.73 -11.85 6.37
C THR A 8 16.58 -12.34 4.93
N HIS A 9 15.35 -12.40 4.45
CA HIS A 9 15.02 -12.74 3.06
C HIS A 9 14.81 -11.47 2.26
N TYR A 10 15.55 -11.33 1.17
CA TYR A 10 15.36 -10.23 0.21
C TYR A 10 14.58 -10.72 -1.00
N HIS A 11 13.47 -10.06 -1.28
CA HIS A 11 12.61 -10.37 -2.41
C HIS A 11 12.39 -9.14 -3.28
N THR A 12 12.28 -9.34 -4.59
CA THR A 12 11.89 -8.29 -5.54
C THR A 12 10.38 -8.26 -5.77
N TYR A 13 9.67 -9.26 -5.28
CA TYR A 13 8.22 -9.43 -5.48
C TYR A 13 7.79 -9.26 -6.95
N GLY A 14 8.52 -9.89 -7.87
CA GLY A 14 8.17 -9.83 -9.28
C GLY A 14 8.23 -8.40 -9.85
N LEU A 15 9.38 -7.75 -9.78
CA LEU A 15 9.63 -6.41 -10.30
C LEU A 15 8.98 -5.26 -9.49
N LEU A 16 8.51 -5.50 -8.27
CA LEU A 16 7.87 -4.48 -7.43
C LEU A 16 8.84 -3.71 -6.52
N THR A 17 10.14 -3.88 -6.69
CA THR A 17 11.17 -3.13 -5.94
C THR A 17 10.95 -1.60 -5.92
N PRO A 18 10.52 -0.93 -7.02
CA PRO A 18 10.28 0.51 -6.99
C PRO A 18 9.19 0.93 -6.00
N TYR A 19 8.23 0.07 -5.70
CA TYR A 19 7.20 0.33 -4.69
C TYR A 19 7.82 0.46 -3.30
N PHE A 20 8.57 -0.53 -2.86
CA PHE A 20 9.18 -0.55 -1.52
C PHE A 20 10.24 0.54 -1.35
N LYS A 21 11.06 0.80 -2.38
CA LYS A 21 11.99 1.92 -2.37
C LYS A 21 11.27 3.27 -2.31
N GLY A 22 10.17 3.41 -3.04
CA GLY A 22 9.32 4.60 -2.99
C GLY A 22 8.81 4.86 -1.58
N LEU A 23 8.26 3.84 -0.90
CA LEU A 23 7.79 3.96 0.49
C LEU A 23 8.90 4.46 1.42
N ALA A 24 10.11 3.88 1.34
CA ALA A 24 11.27 4.29 2.14
C ALA A 24 11.74 5.72 1.86
N GLU A 25 11.36 6.29 0.72
CA GLU A 25 11.63 7.67 0.30
C GLU A 25 10.42 8.61 0.52
N GLY A 26 9.33 8.11 1.09
CA GLY A 26 8.11 8.88 1.32
C GLY A 26 7.23 9.08 0.08
N ARG A 27 7.36 8.20 -0.92
CA ARG A 27 6.59 8.24 -2.17
C ARG A 27 5.72 7.00 -2.33
N LEU A 28 4.46 7.19 -2.67
CA LEU A 28 3.55 6.09 -2.99
C LEU A 28 3.55 5.84 -4.49
N MET A 29 4.20 4.74 -4.90
CA MET A 29 4.34 4.36 -6.30
C MET A 29 3.25 3.35 -6.69
N ALA A 30 2.49 3.68 -7.71
CA ALA A 30 1.46 2.83 -8.31
C ALA A 30 1.86 2.43 -9.73
N THR A 31 1.08 1.56 -10.34
CA THR A 31 1.24 1.19 -11.75
C THR A 31 -0.04 1.45 -12.53
N ARG A 32 0.12 1.74 -13.82
CA ARG A 32 -0.98 2.04 -14.75
C ARG A 32 -0.79 1.31 -16.07
N CYS A 33 -1.86 0.73 -16.60
CA CYS A 33 -1.86 0.22 -17.96
C CYS A 33 -2.02 1.38 -18.95
N VAL A 34 -1.10 1.49 -19.89
CA VAL A 34 -1.09 2.51 -20.94
C VAL A 34 -1.27 1.92 -22.34
N ASN A 35 -1.55 0.63 -22.45
CA ASN A 35 -1.77 -0.05 -23.72
C ASN A 35 -3.10 0.41 -24.36
N PRO A 36 -3.06 1.06 -25.56
CA PRO A 36 -4.29 1.49 -26.24
C PRO A 36 -5.20 0.32 -26.66
N ALA A 37 -4.61 -0.86 -26.89
CA ALA A 37 -5.34 -2.07 -27.26
C ALA A 37 -5.90 -2.84 -26.04
N CYS A 38 -5.66 -2.37 -24.82
CA CYS A 38 -6.24 -2.99 -23.64
C CYS A 38 -7.76 -2.82 -23.62
N PRO A 39 -8.54 -3.91 -23.47
CA PRO A 39 -10.00 -3.83 -23.56
C PRO A 39 -10.61 -2.98 -22.42
N ILE A 40 -9.93 -2.88 -21.28
CA ILE A 40 -10.40 -2.13 -20.11
C ILE A 40 -9.71 -0.76 -20.01
N ALA A 41 -8.38 -0.73 -20.03
CA ALA A 41 -7.62 0.51 -19.83
C ALA A 41 -7.70 1.48 -21.02
N LYS A 42 -7.80 0.98 -22.25
CA LYS A 42 -7.92 1.78 -23.49
C LYS A 42 -6.89 2.92 -23.56
N GLY A 43 -5.65 2.64 -23.17
CA GLY A 43 -4.54 3.59 -23.16
C GLY A 43 -4.34 4.38 -21.86
N ARG A 44 -5.33 4.45 -20.98
CA ARG A 44 -5.23 5.11 -19.68
C ARG A 44 -6.20 4.51 -18.68
N GLY A 45 -5.78 3.40 -18.07
CA GLY A 45 -6.51 2.79 -16.96
C GLY A 45 -6.31 3.56 -15.64
N ASP A 46 -7.05 3.15 -14.62
CA ASP A 46 -6.83 3.62 -13.25
C ASP A 46 -5.50 3.11 -12.69
N LEU A 47 -5.05 3.74 -11.62
CA LEU A 47 -3.86 3.30 -10.88
C LEU A 47 -4.14 2.03 -10.09
N TRP A 48 -3.15 1.15 -10.05
CA TRP A 48 -3.17 -0.07 -9.25
C TRP A 48 -2.29 0.08 -8.00
N LEU A 49 -2.88 -0.17 -6.83
CA LEU A 49 -2.21 -0.25 -5.52
C LEU A 49 -2.81 -1.40 -4.68
N PRO A 50 -1.98 -2.31 -4.14
CA PRO A 50 -0.55 -2.44 -4.42
C PRO A 50 -0.27 -2.57 -5.91
N PRO A 51 0.90 -2.09 -6.38
CA PRO A 51 1.20 -2.09 -7.81
C PRO A 51 1.29 -3.51 -8.38
N ARG A 52 1.07 -3.63 -9.67
CA ARG A 52 1.29 -4.86 -10.45
C ARG A 52 2.29 -4.58 -11.56
N ALA A 53 3.12 -5.56 -11.86
CA ALA A 53 4.07 -5.44 -12.97
C ALA A 53 3.34 -5.44 -14.32
N ASP A 54 2.37 -6.33 -14.47
CA ASP A 54 1.61 -6.53 -15.70
C ASP A 54 0.12 -6.26 -15.50
N CYS A 55 -0.51 -5.74 -16.54
CA CYS A 55 -1.96 -5.51 -16.57
C CYS A 55 -2.71 -6.85 -16.52
N PRO A 56 -3.70 -7.02 -15.62
CA PRO A 56 -4.45 -8.26 -15.53
C PRO A 56 -5.36 -8.51 -16.74
N ASP A 57 -5.69 -7.48 -17.53
CA ASP A 57 -6.64 -7.59 -18.65
C ASP A 57 -5.95 -7.82 -19.99
N CYS A 58 -4.78 -7.23 -20.23
CA CYS A 58 -4.06 -7.37 -21.49
C CYS A 58 -2.66 -8.00 -21.37
N HIS A 59 -2.22 -8.28 -20.14
CA HIS A 59 -0.94 -8.92 -19.82
C HIS A 59 0.31 -8.17 -20.32
N GLN A 60 0.16 -6.90 -20.67
CA GLN A 60 1.30 -6.06 -21.05
C GLN A 60 1.87 -5.36 -19.80
N PRO A 61 3.20 -5.09 -19.80
CA PRO A 61 3.84 -4.37 -18.72
C PRO A 61 3.14 -3.03 -18.43
N MET A 62 2.96 -2.74 -17.15
CA MET A 62 2.41 -1.46 -16.69
C MET A 62 3.53 -0.45 -16.42
N VAL A 63 3.20 0.83 -16.50
CA VAL A 63 4.13 1.92 -16.19
C VAL A 63 3.97 2.40 -14.76
N TRP A 64 5.07 2.81 -14.14
CA TRP A 64 5.10 3.38 -12.80
C TRP A 64 4.63 4.82 -12.80
N GLU A 65 3.80 5.18 -11.84
CA GLU A 65 3.30 6.54 -11.62
C GLU A 65 3.21 6.82 -10.12
N GLU A 66 3.67 8.00 -9.69
CA GLU A 66 3.58 8.43 -8.30
C GLU A 66 2.18 8.95 -8.00
N VAL A 67 1.59 8.47 -6.90
CA VAL A 67 0.37 9.04 -6.32
C VAL A 67 0.76 10.23 -5.47
N ARG A 68 0.55 11.44 -5.97
CA ARG A 68 0.87 12.67 -5.24
C ARG A 68 -0.16 12.95 -4.14
N ASN A 69 0.32 13.35 -2.96
CA ASN A 69 -0.52 13.66 -1.80
C ASN A 69 -1.54 12.54 -1.50
N PRO A 70 -1.08 11.30 -1.29
CA PRO A 70 -1.97 10.15 -1.17
C PRO A 70 -2.89 10.30 0.04
N SER A 71 -4.18 10.45 -0.25
CA SER A 71 -5.25 10.60 0.72
C SER A 71 -6.50 9.90 0.23
N GLY A 72 -7.37 9.52 1.15
CA GLY A 72 -8.59 8.82 0.82
C GLY A 72 -9.57 8.81 1.99
N TYR A 73 -10.41 7.81 1.98
CA TYR A 73 -11.34 7.56 3.08
C TYR A 73 -11.32 6.10 3.49
N ILE A 74 -11.69 5.83 4.73
CA ILE A 74 -11.81 4.49 5.28
C ILE A 74 -13.00 3.81 4.60
N TYR A 75 -12.70 2.76 3.84
CA TYR A 75 -13.70 1.90 3.18
C TYR A 75 -14.19 0.79 4.10
N ALA A 76 -13.25 0.19 4.81
CA ALA A 76 -13.50 -0.85 5.81
C ALA A 76 -12.41 -0.79 6.88
N TYR A 77 -12.67 -1.38 8.05
CA TYR A 77 -11.67 -1.49 9.10
C TYR A 77 -11.89 -2.73 9.98
N THR A 78 -10.82 -3.13 10.64
CA THR A 78 -10.82 -4.17 11.67
C THR A 78 -10.07 -3.66 12.89
N TYR A 79 -10.62 -3.87 14.07
CA TYR A 79 -9.92 -3.62 15.32
C TYR A 79 -9.12 -4.85 15.71
N VAL A 80 -7.79 -4.69 15.79
CA VAL A 80 -6.85 -5.77 16.07
C VAL A 80 -6.42 -5.66 17.53
N GLU A 81 -6.95 -6.52 18.39
CA GLU A 81 -6.62 -6.54 19.81
C GLU A 81 -5.29 -7.23 20.10
N ARG A 82 -4.96 -8.25 19.30
CA ARG A 82 -3.71 -9.02 19.43
C ARG A 82 -3.07 -9.20 18.05
N GLY A 83 -1.85 -8.76 17.93
CA GLY A 83 -1.05 -8.91 16.71
C GLY A 83 -0.46 -10.33 16.58
N GLY A 84 -0.11 -10.68 15.34
CA GLY A 84 0.67 -11.88 15.07
C GLY A 84 2.11 -11.76 15.59
N THR A 85 2.76 -12.90 15.79
CA THR A 85 4.17 -12.95 16.16
C THR A 85 5.04 -12.30 15.09
N GLY A 86 5.92 -11.38 15.48
CA GLY A 86 6.82 -10.68 14.55
C GLY A 86 6.24 -9.42 13.89
N LEU A 87 5.02 -9.01 14.22
CA LEU A 87 4.50 -7.71 13.82
C LEU A 87 4.96 -6.64 14.81
N GLU A 88 5.70 -5.66 14.33
CA GLU A 88 6.22 -4.52 15.12
C GLU A 88 5.17 -3.41 15.30
N ILE A 89 3.89 -3.76 15.32
CA ILE A 89 2.80 -2.83 15.56
C ILE A 89 2.24 -3.09 16.95
N GLU A 90 2.30 -2.07 17.79
CA GLU A 90 1.74 -2.13 19.13
C GLU A 90 0.21 -2.30 19.09
N CYS A 91 -0.28 -3.33 19.75
CA CYS A 91 -1.72 -3.58 19.90
C CYS A 91 -2.30 -2.87 21.14
N PRO A 92 -3.60 -2.52 21.11
CA PRO A 92 -4.52 -2.67 19.99
C PRO A 92 -4.34 -1.58 18.91
N TYR A 93 -4.72 -1.88 17.65
CA TYR A 93 -4.71 -0.91 16.56
C TYR A 93 -5.84 -1.17 15.56
N TYR A 94 -6.13 -0.18 14.72
CA TYR A 94 -7.03 -0.35 13.58
C TYR A 94 -6.23 -0.72 12.33
N GLN A 95 -6.60 -1.82 11.70
CA GLN A 95 -6.21 -2.11 10.32
C GLN A 95 -7.32 -1.57 9.42
N ILE A 96 -6.98 -0.71 8.49
CA ILE A 96 -7.94 -0.03 7.63
C ILE A 96 -7.70 -0.32 6.16
N ASP A 97 -8.79 -0.37 5.43
CA ASP A 97 -8.82 -0.42 3.98
C ASP A 97 -9.18 0.98 3.47
N VAL A 98 -8.29 1.59 2.70
CA VAL A 98 -8.45 2.97 2.22
C VAL A 98 -8.77 2.98 0.73
N LYS A 99 -9.83 3.69 0.36
CA LYS A 99 -10.17 4.00 -1.01
C LYS A 99 -9.68 5.40 -1.36
N MET A 100 -8.93 5.50 -2.46
CA MET A 100 -8.42 6.76 -2.99
C MET A 100 -9.04 7.04 -4.36
N GLU A 101 -9.19 8.32 -4.70
CA GLU A 101 -9.64 8.74 -6.03
C GLU A 101 -8.60 8.40 -7.10
N GLY A 102 -9.05 7.92 -8.26
CA GLY A 102 -8.17 7.52 -9.37
C GLY A 102 -7.39 6.22 -9.15
N VAL A 103 -7.63 5.54 -8.03
CA VAL A 103 -7.05 4.24 -7.72
C VAL A 103 -8.12 3.17 -7.80
N TRP A 104 -7.89 2.16 -8.64
CA TRP A 104 -8.84 1.07 -8.86
C TRP A 104 -9.05 0.22 -7.63
N THR A 105 -7.98 -0.09 -6.93
CA THR A 105 -7.95 -1.00 -5.79
C THR A 105 -8.05 -0.28 -4.44
N ILE A 106 -8.09 -1.06 -3.37
CA ILE A 106 -8.12 -0.60 -1.98
C ILE A 106 -6.75 -0.86 -1.36
N VAL A 107 -6.25 0.11 -0.62
CA VAL A 107 -4.93 0.03 0.02
C VAL A 107 -5.09 -0.25 1.50
N LYS A 108 -4.59 -1.41 1.92
CA LYS A 108 -4.65 -1.86 3.31
C LYS A 108 -3.37 -1.49 4.05
N SER A 109 -3.51 -0.87 5.23
CA SER A 109 -2.45 -0.74 6.22
C SER A 109 -3.04 -0.38 7.60
N TYR A 110 -2.17 -0.11 8.57
CA TYR A 110 -2.62 0.28 9.91
C TYR A 110 -2.83 1.79 10.03
N LEU A 111 -3.69 2.16 10.98
CA LEU A 111 -3.93 3.55 11.35
C LEU A 111 -3.12 3.88 12.61
N VAL A 112 -2.42 5.01 12.60
CA VAL A 112 -1.64 5.46 13.76
C VAL A 112 -2.53 6.00 14.88
N ASP A 113 -3.68 6.58 14.53
CA ASP A 113 -4.65 7.10 15.49
C ASP A 113 -5.33 5.97 16.27
N ARG A 114 -5.52 6.20 17.55
CA ARG A 114 -6.13 5.23 18.47
C ARG A 114 -7.54 5.60 18.94
N LYS A 115 -8.07 6.70 18.43
CA LYS A 115 -9.45 7.15 18.71
C LYS A 115 -10.46 6.35 17.87
N PRO A 116 -11.74 6.29 18.32
CA PRO A 116 -12.79 5.65 17.55
C PRO A 116 -12.90 6.20 16.13
N ILE A 117 -13.13 5.33 15.18
CA ILE A 117 -13.24 5.64 13.75
C ILE A 117 -14.55 5.13 13.16
N LYS A 118 -14.91 5.65 12.01
CA LYS A 118 -16.07 5.19 11.22
C LYS A 118 -15.71 5.10 9.74
N ILE A 119 -16.47 4.30 9.00
CA ILE A 119 -16.40 4.26 7.54
C ILE A 119 -16.68 5.66 6.99
N GLY A 120 -15.86 6.09 6.03
CA GLY A 120 -15.92 7.41 5.44
C GLY A 120 -14.99 8.45 6.06
N ASP A 121 -14.40 8.17 7.23
CA ASP A 121 -13.40 9.09 7.81
C ASP A 121 -12.24 9.29 6.85
N ARG A 122 -11.78 10.55 6.75
CA ARG A 122 -10.70 10.93 5.83
C ARG A 122 -9.35 10.63 6.45
N VAL A 123 -8.47 10.09 5.60
CA VAL A 123 -7.11 9.70 5.99
C VAL A 123 -6.10 10.15 4.94
N ARG A 124 -4.86 10.33 5.40
CA ARG A 124 -3.70 10.58 4.54
C ARG A 124 -2.61 9.55 4.81
N ALA A 125 -1.84 9.25 3.79
CA ALA A 125 -0.70 8.36 3.92
C ALA A 125 0.44 9.01 4.70
N ARG A 126 1.11 8.18 5.49
CA ARG A 126 2.36 8.48 6.17
C ARG A 126 3.35 7.37 5.86
N PHE A 127 4.63 7.67 6.00
CA PHE A 127 5.67 6.75 5.58
C PHE A 127 6.75 6.63 6.67
N ARG A 128 7.28 5.41 6.82
CA ARG A 128 8.55 5.18 7.51
C ARG A 128 9.67 5.39 6.50
N THR A 129 10.54 6.36 6.73
CA THR A 129 11.56 6.77 5.77
C THR A 129 12.96 6.69 6.34
N GLY A 130 13.96 6.66 5.47
CA GLY A 130 15.36 6.68 5.87
C GLY A 130 15.74 5.53 6.81
N ALA A 131 16.26 5.86 7.98
CA ALA A 131 16.69 4.88 8.97
C ALA A 131 15.55 4.07 9.59
N ASP A 132 14.31 4.58 9.54
CA ASP A 132 13.12 3.90 10.08
C ASP A 132 12.44 3.00 9.04
N ALA A 133 12.88 3.03 7.79
CA ALA A 133 12.33 2.22 6.72
C ALA A 133 12.65 0.73 6.93
N THR A 134 11.64 -0.11 6.76
CA THR A 134 11.75 -1.57 6.88
C THR A 134 11.80 -2.28 5.52
N TYR A 135 11.56 -1.54 4.43
CA TYR A 135 11.38 -2.06 3.07
C TYR A 135 10.28 -3.13 2.98
N THR A 136 9.24 -2.96 3.79
CA THR A 136 8.03 -3.79 3.79
C THR A 136 6.80 -2.92 3.53
N CYS A 137 5.64 -3.56 3.35
CA CYS A 137 4.37 -2.84 3.21
C CYS A 137 3.99 -2.03 4.47
N LEU A 138 4.61 -2.28 5.62
CA LEU A 138 4.41 -1.53 6.86
C LEU A 138 5.08 -0.15 6.85
N ASP A 139 5.89 0.15 5.86
CA ASP A 139 6.43 1.50 5.67
C ASP A 139 5.37 2.50 5.22
N LEU A 140 4.22 2.03 4.74
CA LEU A 140 3.01 2.81 4.53
C LEU A 140 2.06 2.63 5.71
N TYR A 141 1.59 3.72 6.29
CA TYR A 141 0.53 3.73 7.29
C TYR A 141 -0.36 4.95 7.11
N TRP A 142 -1.45 4.99 7.85
CA TRP A 142 -2.47 6.02 7.68
C TRP A 142 -2.65 6.87 8.94
N GLU A 143 -3.02 8.12 8.74
CA GLU A 143 -3.34 9.09 9.79
C GLU A 143 -4.66 9.77 9.45
N LEU A 144 -5.53 9.97 10.45
CA LEU A 144 -6.77 10.72 10.26
C LEU A 144 -6.47 12.16 9.86
N THR A 145 -7.18 12.66 8.87
CA THR A 145 -7.23 14.09 8.57
C THR A 145 -8.39 14.71 9.33
N GLN A 146 -8.12 15.79 10.02
CA GLN A 146 -9.16 16.57 10.72
C GLN A 146 -10.10 17.25 9.74
#